data_196423a4e6e1d42dae89070d0cb57c2c
#
_entry.id   196423a4e6e1d42dae89070d0cb57c2c
#
_cell.length_a   1.000
_cell.length_b   1.000
_cell.length_c   1.000
_cell.angle_alpha   90.00
_cell.angle_beta   90.00
_cell.angle_gamma   90.00
#
_symmetry.space_group_name_H-M   'P 1'
#
loop_
_entity.id
_entity.type
_entity.pdbx_description
1 polymer ?
#
loop_
_entity_poly.entity_id
_entity_poly.type
_entity_poly.pdbx_seq_one_letter_code
_entity_poly.pdbx_strand_id
1 'polypeptide(L)'
;MKPFLQGIVSPLRIASILATSVLCACGGTDSSASKQAVARVNDKEISVHQINFVAQRLPANLPAERISEARKSILKGLVEQETLVQYASENKLDRDAQVMQQLDSARREILARAAIERMGAQAVKPTSEEVRAFYDTNPELFRKRRVYRFDEIVLPGTPVDWNELEKRLAGVRSLREADALLRTRGIDAPIAQGVSRTTESLPMAALPEFMKRRQGEIVIWRQPPRIVIGQLMDIKESPVDSTQAVPVIEQFLATRKRQEMINAEVKRLNEAAKVSYFGEFASDTKDEKTGADGTGTSSPAVASAAPPDGLTSLKTGSAADAQSLARGIAGLK
;
A
#
# COMPACT_ATOMS: atom_id res chain seq x y z
N MET A 1 -18.96 -80.38 -3.73
CA MET A 1 -19.29 -81.28 -4.83
C MET A 1 -18.80 -80.63 -6.12
N LYS A 2 -17.88 -81.28 -6.74
CA LYS A 2 -17.44 -81.13 -8.14
C LYS A 2 -18.58 -81.71 -9.03
N PRO A 3 -18.61 -81.59 -10.36
CA PRO A 3 -17.52 -81.48 -11.32
C PRO A 3 -17.80 -80.57 -12.58
N PHE A 4 -16.77 -80.23 -13.37
CA PHE A 4 -16.40 -80.80 -14.71
C PHE A 4 -17.17 -80.22 -15.90
N LEU A 5 -16.68 -79.83 -17.02
CA LEU A 5 -15.68 -80.27 -18.05
C LEU A 5 -15.56 -79.12 -19.07
N GLN A 6 -14.37 -78.77 -19.49
CA GLN A 6 -13.62 -79.19 -20.70
C GLN A 6 -14.30 -78.95 -22.05
N GLY A 7 -13.49 -78.33 -22.92
CA GLY A 7 -13.48 -78.67 -24.32
C GLY A 7 -13.05 -77.51 -25.22
N ILE A 8 -11.82 -77.45 -25.60
CA ILE A 8 -11.13 -77.84 -26.88
C ILE A 8 -11.06 -76.73 -27.92
N VAL A 9 -9.87 -76.14 -28.05
CA VAL A 9 -8.82 -76.15 -29.09
C VAL A 9 -9.21 -75.86 -30.53
N SER A 10 -8.60 -74.75 -31.09
CA SER A 10 -7.81 -74.63 -32.33
C SER A 10 -8.58 -74.38 -33.66
N PRO A 11 -7.82 -74.01 -34.73
CA PRO A 11 -6.78 -72.98 -34.89
C PRO A 11 -6.98 -72.08 -36.14
N LEU A 12 -6.10 -71.09 -36.22
CA LEU A 12 -5.47 -70.62 -37.48
C LEU A 12 -6.33 -70.18 -38.64
N ARG A 13 -6.43 -68.88 -38.89
CA ARG A 13 -6.26 -68.31 -40.25
C ARG A 13 -5.63 -66.93 -40.21
N ILE A 14 -4.46 -66.91 -40.81
CA ILE A 14 -3.69 -65.73 -41.22
C ILE A 14 -4.50 -65.03 -42.31
N ALA A 15 -4.72 -63.75 -42.16
CA ALA A 15 -5.00 -62.88 -43.28
C ALA A 15 -4.34 -61.49 -43.03
N SER A 16 -3.24 -61.30 -43.72
CA SER A 16 -2.57 -60.01 -43.90
C SER A 16 -3.55 -59.03 -44.54
N ILE A 17 -3.72 -57.84 -43.90
CA ILE A 17 -4.25 -56.64 -44.59
C ILE A 17 -3.39 -55.47 -44.23
N LEU A 18 -2.80 -54.96 -45.27
CA LEU A 18 -2.00 -53.77 -45.50
C LEU A 18 -2.26 -52.61 -44.54
N ALA A 19 -1.15 -52.10 -44.04
CA ALA A 19 -1.01 -50.79 -43.41
C ALA A 19 -1.41 -49.68 -44.36
N THR A 20 -2.38 -48.86 -43.91
CA THR A 20 -2.58 -47.54 -44.47
C THR A 20 -2.25 -46.55 -43.36
N SER A 21 -1.00 -46.08 -43.34
CA SER A 21 -0.53 -44.98 -42.49
C SER A 21 -1.22 -43.70 -42.96
N VAL A 22 -2.28 -43.28 -42.27
CA VAL A 22 -2.78 -41.90 -42.35
C VAL A 22 -1.92 -41.10 -41.39
N LEU A 23 -0.92 -40.42 -41.96
CA LEU A 23 -0.27 -39.26 -41.29
C LEU A 23 -1.35 -38.18 -41.14
N CYS A 24 -2.01 -38.10 -40.00
CA CYS A 24 -2.65 -36.88 -39.57
C CYS A 24 -1.54 -35.89 -39.25
N ALA A 25 -1.18 -35.08 -40.25
CA ALA A 25 -0.47 -33.86 -40.01
C ALA A 25 -1.33 -32.96 -39.11
N CYS A 26 -1.05 -32.94 -37.80
CA CYS A 26 -1.46 -31.88 -36.92
C CYS A 26 -0.66 -30.64 -37.30
N GLY A 27 -1.07 -30.03 -38.42
CA GLY A 27 -0.65 -28.70 -38.79
C GLY A 27 -1.66 -27.71 -38.27
N GLY A 28 -1.19 -26.79 -37.46
CA GLY A 28 -1.84 -25.49 -37.34
C GLY A 28 -2.73 -25.24 -36.11
N THR A 29 -2.12 -24.88 -35.01
CA THR A 29 -2.77 -24.08 -33.99
C THR A 29 -2.00 -22.79 -33.70
N ASP A 30 -1.41 -22.19 -34.72
CA ASP A 30 -0.73 -20.88 -34.61
C ASP A 30 -1.59 -19.70 -35.05
N SER A 31 -2.86 -19.88 -35.42
CA SER A 31 -3.66 -18.81 -36.00
C SER A 31 -4.34 -17.87 -35.01
N SER A 32 -4.40 -18.20 -33.72
CA SER A 32 -4.99 -17.29 -32.72
C SER A 32 -3.95 -16.36 -32.09
N ALA A 33 -2.69 -16.78 -31.97
CA ALA A 33 -1.62 -15.96 -31.45
C ALA A 33 -1.25 -14.83 -32.42
N SER A 34 -1.23 -15.09 -33.73
CA SER A 34 -0.88 -14.10 -34.75
C SER A 34 -1.87 -12.94 -34.90
N LYS A 35 -3.14 -13.10 -34.50
CA LYS A 35 -4.17 -12.04 -34.53
C LYS A 35 -4.00 -10.98 -33.45
N GLN A 36 -3.18 -11.25 -32.44
CA GLN A 36 -2.91 -10.32 -31.33
C GLN A 36 -1.51 -9.71 -31.38
N ALA A 37 -0.66 -10.17 -32.29
CA ALA A 37 0.66 -9.62 -32.49
C ALA A 37 0.55 -8.28 -33.22
N VAL A 38 1.25 -7.26 -32.74
CA VAL A 38 1.31 -5.90 -33.30
C VAL A 38 2.67 -5.55 -33.84
N ALA A 39 3.71 -6.25 -33.41
CA ALA A 39 5.07 -6.19 -33.96
C ALA A 39 5.79 -7.50 -33.71
N ARG A 40 6.90 -7.71 -34.41
CA ARG A 40 7.82 -8.83 -34.22
C ARG A 40 9.24 -8.30 -34.20
N VAL A 41 10.00 -8.72 -33.22
CA VAL A 41 11.43 -8.43 -33.07
C VAL A 41 12.15 -9.76 -33.15
N ASN A 42 12.81 -10.03 -34.32
CA ASN A 42 13.34 -11.34 -34.66
C ASN A 42 12.27 -12.44 -34.49
N ASP A 43 12.44 -13.37 -33.54
CA ASP A 43 11.52 -14.49 -33.32
C ASP A 43 10.47 -14.20 -32.22
N LYS A 44 10.48 -13.01 -31.58
CA LYS A 44 9.57 -12.64 -30.48
C LYS A 44 8.48 -11.69 -30.98
N GLU A 45 7.24 -12.03 -30.64
CA GLU A 45 6.09 -11.19 -30.94
C GLU A 45 5.75 -10.27 -29.77
N ILE A 46 5.42 -9.02 -30.10
CA ILE A 46 4.85 -8.05 -29.18
C ILE A 46 3.34 -8.03 -29.40
N SER A 47 2.58 -8.25 -28.32
CA SER A 47 1.13 -8.38 -28.37
C SER A 47 0.41 -7.09 -28.02
N VAL A 48 -0.86 -6.97 -28.44
CA VAL A 48 -1.79 -5.92 -27.97
C VAL A 48 -1.91 -5.91 -26.45
N HIS A 49 -1.84 -7.05 -25.78
CA HIS A 49 -1.91 -7.15 -24.34
C HIS A 49 -0.75 -6.44 -23.63
N GLN A 50 0.46 -6.55 -24.16
CA GLN A 50 1.62 -5.83 -23.62
C GLN A 50 1.45 -4.31 -23.76
N ILE A 51 0.95 -3.83 -24.90
CA ILE A 51 0.63 -2.40 -25.05
C ILE A 51 -0.44 -1.99 -24.05
N ASN A 52 -1.54 -2.75 -23.92
CA ASN A 52 -2.63 -2.43 -23.00
C ASN A 52 -2.15 -2.42 -21.54
N PHE A 53 -1.29 -3.37 -21.15
CA PHE A 53 -0.72 -3.40 -19.79
C PHE A 53 0.07 -2.13 -19.46
N VAL A 54 0.88 -1.63 -20.39
CA VAL A 54 1.61 -0.37 -20.21
C VAL A 54 0.65 0.82 -20.27
N ALA A 55 -0.32 0.80 -21.17
CA ALA A 55 -1.30 1.86 -21.36
C ALA A 55 -2.24 2.07 -20.15
N GLN A 56 -2.42 1.07 -19.28
CA GLN A 56 -3.17 1.22 -18.01
C GLN A 56 -2.58 2.29 -17.07
N ARG A 57 -1.32 2.66 -17.29
CA ARG A 57 -0.63 3.70 -16.50
C ARG A 57 -0.85 5.11 -17.05
N LEU A 58 -1.51 5.24 -18.21
CA LEU A 58 -1.82 6.54 -18.79
C LEU A 58 -2.95 7.22 -18.01
N PRO A 59 -2.96 8.57 -17.93
CA PRO A 59 -4.06 9.32 -17.34
C PRO A 59 -5.40 8.98 -18.03
N ALA A 60 -6.45 8.77 -17.23
CA ALA A 60 -7.78 8.37 -17.73
C ALA A 60 -8.48 9.42 -18.60
N ASN A 61 -8.03 10.68 -18.55
CA ASN A 61 -8.63 11.83 -19.24
C ASN A 61 -7.86 12.28 -20.49
N LEU A 62 -7.03 11.40 -21.07
CA LEU A 62 -6.31 11.72 -22.30
C LEU A 62 -7.26 11.80 -23.51
N PRO A 63 -7.14 12.84 -24.38
CA PRO A 63 -7.85 12.92 -25.65
C PRO A 63 -7.54 11.72 -26.56
N ALA A 64 -8.50 11.32 -27.39
CA ALA A 64 -8.38 10.12 -28.26
C ALA A 64 -7.14 10.14 -29.18
N GLU A 65 -6.82 11.31 -29.74
CA GLU A 65 -5.65 11.51 -30.60
C GLU A 65 -4.35 11.21 -29.82
N ARG A 66 -4.25 11.74 -28.60
CA ARG A 66 -3.10 11.52 -27.71
C ARG A 66 -2.99 10.08 -27.23
N ILE A 67 -4.11 9.37 -27.08
CA ILE A 67 -4.11 7.94 -26.77
C ILE A 67 -3.46 7.16 -27.91
N SER A 68 -3.79 7.49 -29.17
CA SER A 68 -3.20 6.83 -30.33
C SER A 68 -1.69 7.05 -30.41
N GLU A 69 -1.23 8.29 -30.22
CA GLU A 69 0.20 8.63 -30.18
C GLU A 69 0.92 7.93 -29.03
N ALA A 70 0.31 7.93 -27.83
CA ALA A 70 0.88 7.26 -26.67
C ALA A 70 1.03 5.74 -26.93
N ARG A 71 0.04 5.09 -27.55
CA ARG A 71 0.12 3.67 -27.92
C ARG A 71 1.24 3.38 -28.91
N LYS A 72 1.47 4.26 -29.89
CA LYS A 72 2.62 4.14 -30.82
C LYS A 72 3.95 4.30 -30.09
N SER A 73 4.04 5.25 -29.18
CA SER A 73 5.23 5.45 -28.35
C SER A 73 5.50 4.25 -27.44
N ILE A 74 4.45 3.68 -26.80
CA ILE A 74 4.55 2.46 -26.01
C ILE A 74 5.07 1.31 -26.88
N LEU A 75 4.52 1.11 -28.08
CA LEU A 75 4.97 0.05 -28.98
C LEU A 75 6.46 0.21 -29.32
N LYS A 76 6.89 1.43 -29.66
CA LYS A 76 8.30 1.72 -29.92
C LYS A 76 9.17 1.35 -28.71
N GLY A 77 8.78 1.76 -27.48
CA GLY A 77 9.50 1.40 -26.28
C GLY A 77 9.55 -0.10 -26.01
N LEU A 78 8.48 -0.84 -26.29
CA LEU A 78 8.45 -2.31 -26.17
C LEU A 78 9.38 -2.98 -27.19
N VAL A 79 9.47 -2.46 -28.42
CA VAL A 79 10.42 -2.94 -29.45
C VAL A 79 11.86 -2.74 -28.98
N GLU A 80 12.18 -1.55 -28.49
CA GLU A 80 13.52 -1.23 -27.97
C GLU A 80 13.85 -2.12 -26.76
N GLN A 81 12.90 -2.31 -25.85
CA GLN A 81 13.06 -3.19 -24.68
C GLN A 81 13.33 -4.63 -25.10
N GLU A 82 12.55 -5.18 -26.05
CA GLU A 82 12.73 -6.55 -26.52
C GLU A 82 14.12 -6.73 -27.18
N THR A 83 14.56 -5.75 -27.98
CA THR A 83 15.90 -5.77 -28.58
C THR A 83 16.99 -5.85 -27.53
N LEU A 84 16.86 -5.05 -26.45
CA LEU A 84 17.83 -5.07 -25.34
C LEU A 84 17.79 -6.38 -24.55
N VAL A 85 16.59 -6.95 -24.34
CA VAL A 85 16.42 -8.25 -23.67
C VAL A 85 17.08 -9.37 -24.47
N GLN A 86 16.94 -9.37 -25.81
CA GLN A 86 17.62 -10.35 -26.67
C GLN A 86 19.13 -10.19 -26.58
N TYR A 87 19.65 -8.96 -26.67
CA TYR A 87 21.07 -8.69 -26.49
C TYR A 87 21.58 -9.18 -25.12
N ALA A 88 20.82 -8.92 -24.05
CA ALA A 88 21.18 -9.37 -22.71
C ALA A 88 21.24 -10.90 -22.64
N SER A 89 20.28 -11.59 -23.23
CA SER A 89 20.25 -13.06 -23.26
C SER A 89 21.39 -13.66 -24.09
N GLU A 90 21.69 -13.09 -25.26
CA GLU A 90 22.83 -13.51 -26.10
C GLU A 90 24.17 -13.35 -25.37
N ASN A 91 24.31 -12.29 -24.57
CA ASN A 91 25.50 -12.03 -23.76
C ASN A 91 25.44 -12.68 -22.38
N LYS A 92 24.44 -13.54 -22.11
CA LYS A 92 24.27 -14.31 -20.86
C LYS A 92 24.14 -13.43 -19.60
N LEU A 93 23.67 -12.19 -19.74
CA LEU A 93 23.44 -11.29 -18.60
C LEU A 93 22.30 -11.82 -17.70
N ASP A 94 21.38 -12.59 -18.24
CA ASP A 94 20.34 -13.33 -17.53
C ASP A 94 20.88 -14.37 -16.52
N ARG A 95 22.18 -14.75 -16.68
CA ARG A 95 22.90 -15.69 -15.82
C ARG A 95 23.89 -15.01 -14.86
N ASP A 96 24.03 -13.71 -14.99
CA ASP A 96 24.84 -12.92 -14.05
C ASP A 96 24.23 -12.99 -12.65
N ALA A 97 25.09 -13.23 -11.62
CA ALA A 97 24.64 -13.46 -10.26
C ALA A 97 23.85 -12.26 -9.70
N GLN A 98 24.28 -11.04 -10.02
CA GLN A 98 23.60 -9.82 -9.56
C GLN A 98 22.23 -9.67 -10.24
N VAL A 99 22.17 -9.93 -11.56
CA VAL A 99 20.91 -9.88 -12.33
C VAL A 99 19.93 -10.93 -11.83
N MET A 100 20.40 -12.17 -11.60
CA MET A 100 19.58 -13.24 -11.05
C MET A 100 19.01 -12.88 -9.67
N GLN A 101 19.82 -12.30 -8.79
CA GLN A 101 19.37 -11.86 -7.47
C GLN A 101 18.31 -10.74 -7.57
N GLN A 102 18.49 -9.79 -8.49
CA GLN A 102 17.51 -8.72 -8.74
C GLN A 102 16.19 -9.28 -9.29
N LEU A 103 16.26 -10.22 -10.22
CA LEU A 103 15.07 -10.89 -10.79
C LEU A 103 14.30 -11.67 -9.71
N ASP A 104 15.00 -12.42 -8.84
CA ASP A 104 14.37 -13.15 -7.75
C ASP A 104 13.74 -12.21 -6.72
N SER A 105 14.42 -11.13 -6.37
CA SER A 105 13.88 -10.09 -5.48
C SER A 105 12.63 -9.45 -6.08
N ALA A 106 12.66 -9.04 -7.34
CA ALA A 106 11.52 -8.45 -8.02
C ALA A 106 10.33 -9.41 -8.11
N ARG A 107 10.60 -10.69 -8.40
CA ARG A 107 9.58 -11.74 -8.42
C ARG A 107 8.89 -11.90 -7.06
N ARG A 108 9.67 -11.96 -5.97
CA ARG A 108 9.12 -12.07 -4.61
C ARG A 108 8.28 -10.85 -4.25
N GLU A 109 8.72 -9.65 -4.57
CA GLU A 109 7.96 -8.42 -4.32
C GLU A 109 6.64 -8.41 -5.08
N ILE A 110 6.63 -8.77 -6.37
CA ILE A 110 5.42 -8.84 -7.18
C ILE A 110 4.43 -9.86 -6.60
N LEU A 111 4.90 -11.04 -6.22
CA LEU A 111 4.05 -12.09 -5.64
C LEU A 111 3.48 -11.67 -4.27
N ALA A 112 4.30 -11.07 -3.40
CA ALA A 112 3.85 -10.57 -2.10
C ALA A 112 2.80 -9.48 -2.27
N ARG A 113 3.00 -8.53 -3.19
CA ARG A 113 2.02 -7.47 -3.50
C ARG A 113 0.72 -8.05 -4.04
N ALA A 114 0.79 -8.99 -4.97
CA ALA A 114 -0.40 -9.67 -5.51
C ALA A 114 -1.17 -10.43 -4.43
N ALA A 115 -0.48 -11.06 -3.47
CA ALA A 115 -1.11 -11.72 -2.33
C ALA A 115 -1.86 -10.70 -1.45
N ILE A 116 -1.23 -9.58 -1.09
CA ILE A 116 -1.85 -8.49 -0.32
C ILE A 116 -3.09 -7.94 -1.04
N GLU A 117 -2.99 -7.68 -2.35
CA GLU A 117 -4.12 -7.21 -3.15
C GLU A 117 -5.27 -8.22 -3.15
N ARG A 118 -4.97 -9.51 -3.30
CA ARG A 118 -5.96 -10.59 -3.26
C ARG A 118 -6.64 -10.73 -1.90
N MET A 119 -5.89 -10.63 -0.80
CA MET A 119 -6.43 -10.61 0.56
C MET A 119 -7.35 -9.40 0.75
N GLY A 120 -6.87 -8.21 0.38
CA GLY A 120 -7.64 -6.98 0.54
C GLY A 120 -8.92 -6.91 -0.32
N ALA A 121 -8.94 -7.60 -1.46
CA ALA A 121 -10.12 -7.67 -2.33
C ALA A 121 -11.28 -8.46 -1.70
N GLN A 122 -11.03 -9.24 -0.65
CA GLN A 122 -12.05 -10.00 0.08
C GLN A 122 -12.73 -9.17 1.18
N ALA A 123 -12.27 -7.94 1.43
CA ALA A 123 -12.85 -7.09 2.46
C ALA A 123 -14.31 -6.74 2.13
N VAL A 124 -15.18 -6.92 3.12
CA VAL A 124 -16.60 -6.61 3.01
C VAL A 124 -16.79 -5.09 2.96
N LYS A 125 -17.65 -4.62 2.06
CA LYS A 125 -18.00 -3.19 1.99
C LYS A 125 -18.66 -2.72 3.29
N PRO A 126 -18.47 -1.47 3.67
CA PRO A 126 -19.20 -0.88 4.79
C PRO A 126 -20.71 -0.90 4.55
N THR A 127 -21.47 -1.17 5.60
CA THR A 127 -22.94 -1.05 5.54
C THR A 127 -23.36 0.40 5.84
N SER A 128 -24.60 0.75 5.47
CA SER A 128 -25.19 2.07 5.77
C SER A 128 -25.29 2.32 7.27
N GLU A 129 -25.51 1.29 8.07
CA GLU A 129 -25.54 1.36 9.54
C GLU A 129 -24.16 1.71 10.11
N GLU A 130 -23.10 1.09 9.58
CA GLU A 130 -21.73 1.38 9.99
C GLU A 130 -21.33 2.83 9.64
N VAL A 131 -21.71 3.30 8.44
CA VAL A 131 -21.49 4.67 8.00
C VAL A 131 -22.20 5.66 8.90
N ARG A 132 -23.47 5.41 9.22
CA ARG A 132 -24.26 6.24 10.13
C ARG A 132 -23.67 6.22 11.54
N ALA A 133 -23.35 5.05 12.07
CA ALA A 133 -22.73 4.91 13.38
C ALA A 133 -21.41 5.68 13.46
N PHE A 134 -20.57 5.62 12.42
CA PHE A 134 -19.33 6.39 12.37
C PHE A 134 -19.57 7.90 12.40
N TYR A 135 -20.56 8.40 11.64
CA TYR A 135 -20.93 9.80 11.66
C TYR A 135 -21.40 10.25 13.04
N ASP A 136 -22.25 9.44 13.68
CA ASP A 136 -22.85 9.77 14.99
C ASP A 136 -21.85 9.70 16.15
N THR A 137 -20.91 8.77 16.09
CA THR A 137 -19.88 8.58 17.14
C THR A 137 -18.69 9.51 17.01
N ASN A 138 -18.55 10.22 15.88
CA ASN A 138 -17.45 11.16 15.64
C ASN A 138 -17.97 12.58 15.29
N PRO A 139 -18.75 13.22 16.18
CA PRO A 139 -19.36 14.51 15.89
C PRO A 139 -18.32 15.61 15.64
N GLU A 140 -17.11 15.49 16.17
CA GLU A 140 -16.00 16.44 15.99
C GLU A 140 -15.53 16.49 14.53
N LEU A 141 -15.62 15.36 13.81
CA LEU A 141 -15.25 15.29 12.41
C LEU A 141 -16.34 15.85 11.47
N PHE A 142 -17.58 15.94 11.94
CA PHE A 142 -18.73 16.26 11.10
C PHE A 142 -19.58 17.41 11.68
N ARG A 143 -20.56 17.11 12.53
CA ARG A 143 -21.52 18.11 13.07
C ARG A 143 -20.87 19.25 13.83
N LYS A 144 -19.75 18.95 14.55
CA LYS A 144 -18.97 19.92 15.34
C LYS A 144 -17.60 20.18 14.70
N ARG A 145 -17.49 19.91 13.40
CA ARG A 145 -16.26 20.12 12.66
C ARG A 145 -15.83 21.58 12.73
N ARG A 146 -14.54 21.80 12.93
CA ARG A 146 -13.92 23.13 13.02
C ARG A 146 -12.74 23.24 12.07
N VAL A 147 -12.47 24.47 11.68
CA VAL A 147 -11.22 24.88 11.03
C VAL A 147 -10.50 25.77 12.01
N TYR A 148 -9.29 25.38 12.33
CA TYR A 148 -8.41 26.08 13.25
C TYR A 148 -7.36 26.84 12.43
N ARG A 149 -7.04 28.07 12.82
CA ARG A 149 -5.93 28.82 12.27
C ARG A 149 -4.85 28.94 13.34
N PHE A 150 -3.68 28.48 13.01
CA PHE A 150 -2.51 28.49 13.90
C PHE A 150 -1.39 29.35 13.34
N ASP A 151 -0.64 29.99 14.22
CA ASP A 151 0.76 30.24 14.00
C ASP A 151 1.51 29.06 14.63
N GLU A 152 2.46 28.44 13.91
CA GLU A 152 3.05 27.17 14.36
C GLU A 152 4.55 27.07 14.11
N ILE A 153 5.24 26.33 15.00
CA ILE A 153 6.60 25.85 14.86
C ILE A 153 6.53 24.35 14.62
N VAL A 154 7.20 23.88 13.56
CA VAL A 154 7.25 22.45 13.22
C VAL A 154 8.67 21.95 13.42
N LEU A 155 8.84 21.01 14.34
CA LEU A 155 10.10 20.31 14.56
C LEU A 155 10.17 19.07 13.67
N PRO A 156 11.26 18.88 12.89
CA PRO A 156 11.37 17.78 11.91
C PRO A 156 11.56 16.39 12.53
N GLY A 157 11.78 16.33 13.83
CA GLY A 157 11.98 15.11 14.61
C GLY A 157 11.69 15.32 16.09
N THR A 158 11.90 14.27 16.88
CA THR A 158 11.78 14.36 18.35
C THR A 158 13.16 14.66 18.93
N PRO A 159 13.36 15.82 19.59
CA PRO A 159 14.60 16.12 20.31
C PRO A 159 14.94 15.05 21.35
N VAL A 160 16.22 14.83 21.62
CA VAL A 160 16.69 13.78 22.56
C VAL A 160 16.11 13.98 23.98
N ASP A 161 15.94 15.22 24.41
CA ASP A 161 15.42 15.61 25.72
C ASP A 161 13.95 16.06 25.66
N TRP A 162 13.16 15.51 24.72
CA TRP A 162 11.78 15.93 24.47
C TRP A 162 10.91 15.98 25.73
N ASN A 163 11.01 14.99 26.61
CA ASN A 163 10.15 14.92 27.80
C ASN A 163 10.39 16.09 28.78
N GLU A 164 11.61 16.56 28.87
CA GLU A 164 11.93 17.77 29.65
C GLU A 164 11.47 19.03 28.95
N LEU A 165 11.73 19.10 27.65
CA LEU A 165 11.33 20.23 26.81
C LEU A 165 9.81 20.41 26.79
N GLU A 166 9.06 19.33 26.65
CA GLU A 166 7.59 19.33 26.65
C GLU A 166 7.01 19.87 27.98
N LYS A 167 7.60 19.49 29.12
CA LYS A 167 7.19 20.03 30.43
C LYS A 167 7.42 21.54 30.51
N ARG A 168 8.51 22.03 29.96
CA ARG A 168 8.82 23.47 29.94
C ARG A 168 7.91 24.21 28.96
N LEU A 169 7.67 23.62 27.80
CA LEU A 169 6.76 24.17 26.78
C LEU A 169 5.30 24.23 27.27
N ALA A 170 4.88 23.33 28.17
CA ALA A 170 3.56 23.36 28.77
C ALA A 170 3.29 24.62 29.61
N GLY A 171 4.34 25.32 30.05
CA GLY A 171 4.25 26.57 30.82
C GLY A 171 4.27 27.85 30.00
N VAL A 172 4.55 27.77 28.67
CA VAL A 172 4.67 28.95 27.81
C VAL A 172 3.27 29.51 27.45
N ARG A 173 3.20 30.83 27.31
CA ARG A 173 1.94 31.54 27.01
C ARG A 173 1.90 32.12 25.58
N SER A 174 2.99 32.09 24.89
CA SER A 174 3.09 32.58 23.51
C SER A 174 4.05 31.76 22.67
N LEU A 175 3.85 31.78 21.35
CA LEU A 175 4.76 31.10 20.41
C LEU A 175 6.15 31.71 20.43
N ARG A 176 6.27 33.00 20.74
CA ARG A 176 7.60 33.68 20.92
C ARG A 176 8.36 33.13 22.13
N GLU A 177 7.68 32.85 23.24
CA GLU A 177 8.32 32.20 24.40
C GLU A 177 8.75 30.77 24.05
N ALA A 178 7.94 30.04 23.29
CA ALA A 178 8.29 28.72 22.80
C ALA A 178 9.54 28.77 21.89
N ASP A 179 9.59 29.70 20.93
CA ASP A 179 10.74 29.92 20.06
C ASP A 179 12.01 30.27 20.85
N ALA A 180 11.91 31.20 21.80
CA ALA A 180 13.03 31.55 22.66
C ALA A 180 13.57 30.36 23.45
N LEU A 181 12.66 29.52 23.99
CA LEU A 181 13.03 28.29 24.71
C LEU A 181 13.71 27.27 23.80
N LEU A 182 13.22 27.09 22.57
CA LEU A 182 13.82 26.18 21.58
C LEU A 182 15.24 26.64 21.19
N ARG A 183 15.43 27.95 20.97
CA ARG A 183 16.75 28.52 20.65
C ARG A 183 17.77 28.32 21.77
N THR A 184 17.37 28.35 23.04
CA THR A 184 18.29 28.02 24.17
C THR A 184 18.81 26.58 24.11
N ARG A 185 18.14 25.70 23.35
CA ARG A 185 18.52 24.29 23.12
C ARG A 185 19.17 24.07 21.74
N GLY A 186 19.51 25.17 21.03
CA GLY A 186 20.08 25.08 19.69
C GLY A 186 19.09 24.63 18.60
N ILE A 187 17.79 24.65 18.90
CA ILE A 187 16.73 24.31 17.93
C ILE A 187 16.24 25.62 17.31
N ASP A 188 16.56 25.82 16.03
CA ASP A 188 16.10 26.95 15.24
C ASP A 188 15.07 26.46 14.22
N ALA A 189 13.81 26.82 14.42
CA ALA A 189 12.70 26.43 13.55
C ALA A 189 11.84 27.67 13.25
N PRO A 190 11.50 27.93 11.97
CA PRO A 190 10.73 29.11 11.61
C PRO A 190 9.29 29.03 12.12
N ILE A 191 8.73 30.19 12.45
CA ILE A 191 7.30 30.32 12.76
C ILE A 191 6.54 30.48 11.44
N ALA A 192 5.70 29.50 11.12
CA ALA A 192 4.73 29.59 10.04
C ALA A 192 3.46 30.26 10.54
N GLN A 193 3.03 31.33 9.87
CA GLN A 193 1.86 32.11 10.27
C GLN A 193 0.60 31.73 9.49
N GLY A 194 -0.56 31.78 10.14
CA GLY A 194 -1.87 31.63 9.51
C GLY A 194 -2.14 30.25 8.91
N VAL A 195 -1.52 29.21 9.42
CA VAL A 195 -1.70 27.83 8.94
C VAL A 195 -3.10 27.35 9.30
N SER A 196 -3.89 27.01 8.28
CA SER A 196 -5.23 26.46 8.48
C SER A 196 -5.17 24.95 8.64
N ARG A 197 -5.81 24.44 9.68
CA ARG A 197 -5.95 23.00 9.95
C ARG A 197 -7.41 22.67 10.21
N THR A 198 -7.90 21.69 9.51
CA THR A 198 -9.23 21.14 9.72
C THR A 198 -9.19 20.09 10.83
N THR A 199 -10.31 19.82 11.48
CA THR A 199 -10.40 18.84 12.57
C THR A 199 -9.81 17.49 12.15
N GLU A 200 -10.09 17.01 10.95
CA GLU A 200 -9.62 15.74 10.41
C GLU A 200 -8.12 15.71 10.08
N SER A 201 -7.46 16.87 10.02
CA SER A 201 -6.00 16.96 9.84
C SER A 201 -5.22 16.88 11.16
N LEU A 202 -5.93 16.88 12.29
CA LEU A 202 -5.36 16.76 13.62
C LEU A 202 -5.36 15.29 14.07
N PRO A 203 -4.46 14.89 14.99
CA PRO A 203 -4.47 13.53 15.52
C PRO A 203 -5.80 13.21 16.20
N MET A 204 -6.48 12.15 15.80
CA MET A 204 -7.80 11.77 16.33
C MET A 204 -7.80 11.62 17.86
N ALA A 205 -6.76 11.05 18.43
CA ALA A 205 -6.63 10.90 19.89
C ALA A 205 -6.57 12.25 20.65
N ALA A 206 -6.13 13.32 19.96
CA ALA A 206 -6.01 14.65 20.56
C ALA A 206 -7.27 15.52 20.34
N LEU A 207 -8.19 15.11 19.45
CA LEU A 207 -9.38 15.91 19.12
C LEU A 207 -10.20 16.36 20.33
N PRO A 208 -10.49 15.54 21.35
CA PRO A 208 -11.22 15.97 22.52
C PRO A 208 -10.57 17.15 23.26
N GLU A 209 -9.23 17.20 23.26
CA GLU A 209 -8.47 18.30 23.86
C GLU A 209 -8.51 19.55 22.97
N PHE A 210 -8.35 19.39 21.65
CA PHE A 210 -8.48 20.52 20.71
C PHE A 210 -9.85 21.18 20.77
N MET A 211 -10.92 20.40 20.94
CA MET A 211 -12.28 20.93 21.04
C MET A 211 -12.49 21.83 22.26
N LYS A 212 -11.68 21.69 23.33
CA LYS A 212 -11.74 22.49 24.55
C LYS A 212 -10.89 23.76 24.45
N ARG A 213 -9.97 23.85 23.48
CA ARG A 213 -9.02 24.95 23.36
C ARG A 213 -9.68 26.24 22.92
N ARG A 214 -9.10 27.35 23.40
CA ARG A 214 -9.56 28.72 23.11
C ARG A 214 -8.51 29.46 22.31
N GLN A 215 -8.95 30.50 21.61
CA GLN A 215 -8.06 31.41 20.91
C GLN A 215 -6.99 31.96 21.84
N GLY A 216 -5.74 32.02 21.37
CA GLY A 216 -4.56 32.45 22.11
C GLY A 216 -3.79 31.33 22.79
N GLU A 217 -4.40 30.17 23.04
CA GLU A 217 -3.74 29.07 23.75
C GLU A 217 -2.68 28.38 22.87
N ILE A 218 -1.64 27.89 23.53
CA ILE A 218 -0.59 27.05 22.96
C ILE A 218 -1.05 25.59 23.01
N VAL A 219 -0.89 24.88 21.92
CA VAL A 219 -1.16 23.46 21.80
C VAL A 219 0.05 22.76 21.21
N ILE A 220 0.40 21.64 21.80
CA ILE A 220 1.52 20.80 21.32
C ILE A 220 0.93 19.46 20.92
N TRP A 221 1.26 19.00 19.71
CA TRP A 221 0.84 17.67 19.26
C TRP A 221 1.94 16.98 18.45
N ARG A 222 1.91 15.66 18.52
CA ARG A 222 2.83 14.82 17.76
C ARG A 222 2.16 14.37 16.47
N GLN A 223 2.86 14.57 15.38
CA GLN A 223 2.51 14.08 14.04
C GLN A 223 3.75 13.40 13.44
N PRO A 224 4.05 12.17 13.85
CA PRO A 224 5.31 11.51 13.52
C PRO A 224 5.66 11.61 12.02
N PRO A 225 6.92 11.90 11.68
CA PRO A 225 8.06 12.10 12.58
C PRO A 225 8.14 13.50 13.23
N ARG A 226 7.18 14.39 13.01
CA ARG A 226 7.17 15.79 13.40
C ARG A 226 6.47 16.04 14.73
N ILE A 227 6.88 17.11 15.39
CA ILE A 227 6.19 17.70 16.53
C ILE A 227 5.77 19.11 16.13
N VAL A 228 4.55 19.48 16.42
CA VAL A 228 3.99 20.80 16.11
C VAL A 228 3.68 21.52 17.42
N ILE A 229 4.13 22.76 17.54
CA ILE A 229 3.79 23.69 18.61
C ILE A 229 3.01 24.81 17.95
N GLY A 230 1.74 24.91 18.21
CA GLY A 230 0.84 25.88 17.59
C GLY A 230 0.21 26.83 18.59
N GLN A 231 0.16 28.11 18.26
CA GLN A 231 -0.69 29.09 18.93
C GLN A 231 -1.98 29.22 18.16
N LEU A 232 -3.10 28.98 18.82
CA LEU A 232 -4.42 29.02 18.19
C LEU A 232 -4.86 30.48 17.96
N MET A 233 -4.89 30.88 16.70
CA MET A 233 -5.20 32.25 16.30
C MET A 233 -6.69 32.47 16.04
N ASP A 234 -7.39 31.45 15.52
CA ASP A 234 -8.81 31.56 15.18
C ASP A 234 -9.47 30.18 15.13
N ILE A 235 -10.77 30.12 15.39
CA ILE A 235 -11.59 28.91 15.31
C ILE A 235 -12.85 29.24 14.52
N LYS A 236 -13.05 28.54 13.42
CA LYS A 236 -14.27 28.65 12.60
C LYS A 236 -15.04 27.34 12.62
N GLU A 237 -16.32 27.38 12.94
CA GLU A 237 -17.20 26.22 12.78
C GLU A 237 -17.47 25.98 11.29
N SER A 238 -17.38 24.71 10.89
CA SER A 238 -17.54 24.29 9.49
C SER A 238 -18.17 22.89 9.45
N PRO A 239 -19.43 22.77 9.93
CA PRO A 239 -20.09 21.47 10.00
C PRO A 239 -20.28 20.85 8.61
N VAL A 240 -20.26 19.52 8.57
CA VAL A 240 -20.59 18.70 7.39
C VAL A 240 -21.78 17.84 7.75
N ASP A 241 -22.82 17.91 6.94
CA ASP A 241 -24.03 17.10 7.17
C ASP A 241 -23.81 15.62 6.80
N SER A 242 -24.74 14.77 7.26
CA SER A 242 -24.62 13.32 7.07
C SER A 242 -24.60 12.92 5.59
N THR A 243 -25.34 13.58 4.73
CA THR A 243 -25.42 13.27 3.29
C THR A 243 -24.09 13.54 2.59
N GLN A 244 -23.48 14.69 2.91
CA GLN A 244 -22.18 15.06 2.38
C GLN A 244 -21.05 14.17 2.91
N ALA A 245 -21.19 13.67 4.15
CA ALA A 245 -20.18 12.84 4.80
C ALA A 245 -20.17 11.38 4.30
N VAL A 246 -21.31 10.85 3.83
CA VAL A 246 -21.46 9.43 3.43
C VAL A 246 -20.33 8.94 2.52
N PRO A 247 -20.03 9.52 1.35
CA PRO A 247 -19.04 8.96 0.44
C PRO A 247 -17.63 8.93 1.03
N VAL A 248 -17.29 9.89 1.87
CA VAL A 248 -15.98 9.97 2.53
C VAL A 248 -15.88 8.92 3.64
N ILE A 249 -16.94 8.74 4.42
CA ILE A 249 -17.00 7.73 5.48
C ILE A 249 -16.95 6.33 4.87
N GLU A 250 -17.69 6.07 3.80
CA GLU A 250 -17.67 4.78 3.08
C GLU A 250 -16.25 4.44 2.61
N GLN A 251 -15.57 5.39 1.98
CA GLN A 251 -14.20 5.19 1.51
C GLN A 251 -13.23 4.92 2.68
N PHE A 252 -13.35 5.69 3.76
CA PHE A 252 -12.53 5.51 4.96
C PHE A 252 -12.75 4.14 5.59
N LEU A 253 -14.00 3.76 5.82
CA LEU A 253 -14.35 2.47 6.43
C LEU A 253 -13.95 1.29 5.52
N ALA A 254 -14.12 1.42 4.20
CA ALA A 254 -13.69 0.40 3.24
C ALA A 254 -12.17 0.20 3.28
N THR A 255 -11.41 1.29 3.30
CA THR A 255 -9.95 1.25 3.41
C THR A 255 -9.52 0.61 4.73
N ARG A 256 -10.17 0.98 5.85
CA ARG A 256 -9.89 0.42 7.17
C ARG A 256 -10.18 -1.08 7.24
N LYS A 257 -11.36 -1.51 6.77
CA LYS A 257 -11.73 -2.94 6.72
C LYS A 257 -10.76 -3.75 5.85
N ARG A 258 -10.36 -3.19 4.71
CA ARG A 258 -9.36 -3.81 3.85
C ARG A 258 -8.03 -4.01 4.58
N GLN A 259 -7.56 -2.99 5.30
CA GLN A 259 -6.31 -3.06 6.05
C GLN A 259 -6.40 -4.03 7.23
N GLU A 260 -7.51 -4.02 7.98
CA GLU A 260 -7.76 -4.94 9.07
C GLU A 260 -7.74 -6.40 8.59
N MET A 261 -8.39 -6.68 7.45
CA MET A 261 -8.38 -8.01 6.83
C MET A 261 -6.98 -8.44 6.40
N ILE A 262 -6.22 -7.55 5.73
CA ILE A 262 -4.84 -7.84 5.34
C ILE A 262 -3.99 -8.14 6.58
N ASN A 263 -4.08 -7.31 7.62
CA ASN A 263 -3.31 -7.49 8.84
C ASN A 263 -3.65 -8.80 9.56
N ALA A 264 -4.95 -9.13 9.64
CA ALA A 264 -5.40 -10.38 10.25
C ALA A 264 -4.88 -11.61 9.50
N GLU A 265 -4.96 -11.57 8.16
CA GLU A 265 -4.51 -12.69 7.33
C GLU A 265 -2.98 -12.84 7.34
N VAL A 266 -2.24 -11.73 7.25
CA VAL A 266 -0.78 -11.75 7.37
C VAL A 266 -0.35 -12.27 8.75
N LYS A 267 -1.03 -11.85 9.81
CA LYS A 267 -0.78 -12.37 11.17
C LYS A 267 -1.02 -13.87 11.23
N ARG A 268 -2.16 -14.35 10.73
CA ARG A 268 -2.49 -15.79 10.67
C ARG A 268 -1.43 -16.59 9.90
N LEU A 269 -0.96 -16.07 8.76
CA LEU A 269 0.09 -16.72 7.97
C LEU A 269 1.41 -16.77 8.70
N ASN A 270 1.81 -15.69 9.38
CA ASN A 270 3.04 -15.64 10.17
C ASN A 270 2.99 -16.61 11.37
N GLU A 271 1.86 -16.71 12.06
CA GLU A 271 1.66 -17.64 13.16
C GLU A 271 1.70 -19.11 12.71
N ALA A 272 1.22 -19.39 11.50
CA ALA A 272 1.27 -20.73 10.91
C ALA A 272 2.64 -21.09 10.31
N ALA A 273 3.48 -20.10 10.05
CA ALA A 273 4.79 -20.31 9.46
C ALA A 273 5.79 -20.88 10.48
N LYS A 274 6.59 -21.85 10.04
CA LYS A 274 7.74 -22.33 10.82
C LYS A 274 8.94 -21.44 10.48
N VAL A 275 9.19 -20.46 11.32
CA VAL A 275 10.33 -19.53 11.16
C VAL A 275 11.50 -20.01 12.01
N SER A 276 12.70 -20.05 11.42
CA SER A 276 13.94 -20.33 12.13
C SER A 276 14.97 -19.26 11.78
N TYR A 277 15.56 -18.65 12.77
CA TYR A 277 16.58 -17.63 12.62
C TYR A 277 17.97 -18.24 12.79
N PHE A 278 18.94 -17.77 12.01
CA PHE A 278 20.31 -18.29 12.01
C PHE A 278 21.34 -17.16 12.09
N GLY A 279 22.57 -17.51 12.49
CA GLY A 279 23.68 -16.57 12.59
C GLY A 279 23.43 -15.48 13.64
N GLU A 280 23.69 -14.24 13.29
CA GLU A 280 23.50 -13.09 14.18
C GLU A 280 22.05 -12.85 14.61
N PHE A 281 21.08 -13.38 13.85
CA PHE A 281 19.65 -13.26 14.14
C PHE A 281 19.08 -14.41 15.00
N ALA A 282 19.89 -15.38 15.40
CA ALA A 282 19.43 -16.55 16.17
C ALA A 282 18.91 -16.19 17.58
N SER A 283 19.27 -15.01 18.12
CA SER A 283 18.81 -14.50 19.42
C SER A 283 17.36 -13.99 19.41
N ASP A 284 16.83 -13.60 18.25
CA ASP A 284 15.51 -12.97 18.14
C ASP A 284 14.34 -13.92 18.44
N THR A 285 14.62 -15.25 18.52
CA THR A 285 13.61 -16.25 18.91
C THR A 285 13.28 -16.29 20.40
N LYS A 286 14.05 -15.60 21.26
CA LYS A 286 13.83 -15.67 22.73
C LYS A 286 12.81 -14.69 23.24
N ASP A 287 12.55 -13.59 22.52
CA ASP A 287 11.67 -12.51 22.99
C ASP A 287 10.20 -12.70 22.63
N GLU A 288 9.85 -13.57 21.68
CA GLU A 288 8.47 -13.82 21.26
C GLU A 288 7.66 -14.79 22.14
N LYS A 289 8.32 -15.57 23.01
CA LYS A 289 7.64 -16.59 23.83
C LYS A 289 7.32 -16.17 25.28
N THR A 290 7.64 -14.95 25.70
CA THR A 290 7.47 -14.51 27.10
C THR A 290 6.56 -13.29 27.25
N GLY A 291 5.58 -13.09 26.39
CA GLY A 291 4.69 -11.95 26.42
C GLY A 291 3.20 -12.29 26.34
N ALA A 292 2.75 -13.31 27.08
CA ALA A 292 1.31 -13.55 27.28
C ALA A 292 0.98 -13.34 28.76
N ASP A 293 1.13 -12.14 29.26
CA ASP A 293 0.30 -11.61 30.36
C ASP A 293 0.48 -10.08 30.51
N GLY A 294 -0.61 -9.37 30.41
CA GLY A 294 -0.90 -8.12 31.11
C GLY A 294 -0.28 -6.81 30.62
N THR A 295 -1.14 -5.98 30.03
CA THR A 295 -1.15 -4.50 30.08
C THR A 295 0.00 -3.70 29.46
N GLY A 296 -0.34 -2.96 28.41
CA GLY A 296 0.24 -1.63 28.20
C GLY A 296 1.29 -1.51 27.09
N THR A 297 0.84 -0.99 25.97
CA THR A 297 1.53 0.06 25.19
C THR A 297 3.05 -0.02 25.07
N SER A 298 3.56 -0.65 24.03
CA SER A 298 4.74 -0.12 23.32
C SER A 298 5.02 -0.98 22.08
N SER A 299 4.78 -0.39 20.91
CA SER A 299 5.27 -0.89 19.63
C SER A 299 6.80 -0.78 19.61
N PRO A 300 7.56 -1.84 19.30
CA PRO A 300 9.00 -1.72 19.17
C PRO A 300 9.34 -0.88 17.95
N ALA A 301 10.17 0.12 18.18
CA ALA A 301 10.82 0.90 17.14
C ALA A 301 11.77 -0.01 16.36
N VAL A 302 11.45 -0.27 15.11
CA VAL A 302 12.38 -0.93 14.19
C VAL A 302 13.47 0.07 13.83
N ALA A 303 14.69 -0.23 14.23
CA ALA A 303 15.88 0.54 13.88
C ALA A 303 16.03 0.58 12.35
N SER A 304 16.16 1.80 11.84
CA SER A 304 16.29 2.15 10.43
C SER A 304 17.62 1.66 9.87
N ALA A 305 17.57 0.54 9.13
CA ALA A 305 18.48 0.35 8.01
C ALA A 305 17.69 0.79 6.76
N ALA A 306 18.22 1.76 6.02
CA ALA A 306 17.59 2.30 4.82
C ALA A 306 17.39 1.16 3.79
N PRO A 307 16.16 0.87 3.35
CA PRO A 307 15.94 -0.07 2.27
C PRO A 307 16.29 0.58 0.93
N PRO A 308 16.72 -0.19 -0.08
CA PRO A 308 16.86 0.31 -1.44
C PRO A 308 15.52 0.85 -1.94
N ASP A 309 15.56 1.89 -2.74
CA ASP A 309 14.45 2.71 -3.24
C ASP A 309 13.34 1.93 -3.97
N GLY A 310 12.64 1.06 -3.33
CA GLY A 310 11.52 0.28 -3.89
C GLY A 310 10.45 -0.12 -2.88
N LEU A 311 10.78 -0.14 -1.59
CA LEU A 311 9.90 -0.65 -0.53
C LEU A 311 9.15 0.42 0.27
N THR A 312 9.31 1.69 -0.07
CA THR A 312 8.69 2.83 0.65
C THR A 312 7.17 2.91 0.50
N SER A 313 6.54 2.04 -0.28
CA SER A 313 5.09 2.06 -0.52
C SER A 313 4.27 1.15 0.42
N LEU A 314 4.90 0.35 1.27
CA LEU A 314 4.18 -0.59 2.16
C LEU A 314 4.01 -0.06 3.60
N LYS A 315 4.44 1.17 3.87
CA LYS A 315 4.35 1.77 5.20
C LYS A 315 3.10 2.64 5.31
N THR A 316 2.23 2.22 6.19
CA THR A 316 1.33 3.00 7.04
C THR A 316 -0.11 3.23 6.58
N GLY A 317 -1.01 2.46 7.17
CA GLY A 317 -2.44 2.74 7.22
C GLY A 317 -2.87 3.85 8.19
N SER A 318 -1.99 4.50 8.96
CA SER A 318 -2.44 5.46 9.98
C SER A 318 -2.39 6.94 9.54
N ALA A 319 -1.37 7.34 8.79
CA ALA A 319 -1.26 8.75 8.33
C ALA A 319 -1.93 8.99 6.97
N ALA A 320 -2.00 7.95 6.13
CA ALA A 320 -2.69 8.00 4.85
C ALA A 320 -4.21 8.10 5.03
N ASP A 321 -4.76 7.47 6.08
CA ASP A 321 -6.19 7.47 6.35
C ASP A 321 -6.70 8.86 6.75
N ALA A 322 -5.96 9.59 7.58
CA ALA A 322 -6.31 10.96 7.96
C ALA A 322 -6.16 11.94 6.77
N GLN A 323 -5.16 11.74 5.91
CA GLN A 323 -4.97 12.58 4.72
C GLN A 323 -5.99 12.31 3.64
N SER A 324 -6.45 11.06 3.47
CA SER A 324 -7.51 10.74 2.50
C SER A 324 -8.86 11.30 2.94
N LEU A 325 -9.17 11.23 4.23
CA LEU A 325 -10.35 11.87 4.81
C LEU A 325 -10.30 13.40 4.64
N ALA A 326 -9.15 14.01 4.94
CA ALA A 326 -8.93 15.44 4.78
C ALA A 326 -9.11 15.92 3.33
N ARG A 327 -8.57 15.18 2.35
CA ARG A 327 -8.75 15.50 0.92
C ARG A 327 -10.18 15.29 0.46
N GLY A 328 -10.84 14.23 0.94
CA GLY A 328 -12.24 13.98 0.62
C GLY A 328 -13.16 15.08 1.14
N ILE A 329 -12.99 15.50 2.40
CA ILE A 329 -13.81 16.55 3.02
C ILE A 329 -13.47 17.94 2.47
N ALA A 330 -12.20 18.23 2.14
CA ALA A 330 -11.81 19.49 1.51
C ALA A 330 -12.40 19.68 0.10
N GLY A 331 -12.72 18.59 -0.60
CA GLY A 331 -13.39 18.59 -1.91
C GLY A 331 -14.90 18.81 -1.86
N LEU A 332 -15.49 18.82 -0.67
CA LEU A 332 -16.93 19.05 -0.46
C LEU A 332 -17.26 20.57 -0.35
N LYS A 333 -16.78 21.39 -1.26
CA LYS A 333 -17.18 22.80 -1.35
C LYS A 333 -18.27 23.00 -2.38
#